data_a556b96d381ae2efe9bde1b7e7c91fd7
#
_entry.id   a556b96d381ae2efe9bde1b7e7c91fd7
#
_cell.length_a   1.000
_cell.length_b   1.000
_cell.length_c   1.000
_cell.angle_alpha   90.00
_cell.angle_beta   90.00
_cell.angle_gamma   90.00
#
_symmetry.space_group_name_H-M   'P 1'
#
loop_
_entity.id
_entity.type
_entity.pdbx_description
1 polymer ?
#
loop_
_entity_poly.entity_id
_entity_poly.type
_entity_poly.pdbx_seq_one_letter_code
_entity_poly.pdbx_strand_id
1 'polypeptide(L)'
;MKKIRAAVVGYGNIGQYAIEALEAAADFEIAGIVRRNPSAADTDSVYPVVADIRELGKVDVALLCSPTRAIRAVASEILALGINTVDSFDVHSEIVALKEHLDPIARAGECTAIISAGWDPGSDSIIRTLMQAMAPKGLTYTNFGPGMSMGHSVAAKAIPGVKDALSMTIPLGTGVH
;
A
#
# COMPACT_ATOMS: atom_id res chain seq x y z
N MET A 1 20.38 -3.70 18.23
CA MET A 1 19.38 -2.62 18.05
C MET A 1 18.00 -3.19 18.35
N LYS A 2 17.08 -2.39 18.90
CA LYS A 2 15.68 -2.80 19.05
C LYS A 2 15.05 -2.84 17.66
N LYS A 3 14.41 -3.96 17.30
CA LYS A 3 13.73 -4.09 16.02
C LYS A 3 12.44 -3.29 16.01
N ILE A 4 12.06 -2.81 14.82
CA ILE A 4 10.77 -2.17 14.56
C ILE A 4 9.72 -3.27 14.37
N ARG A 5 8.66 -3.27 15.19
CA ARG A 5 7.58 -4.23 15.09
C ARG A 5 6.56 -3.78 14.05
N ALA A 6 6.52 -4.49 12.93
CA ALA A 6 5.66 -4.19 11.79
C ALA A 6 4.47 -5.16 11.70
N ALA A 7 3.27 -4.64 11.46
CA ALA A 7 2.09 -5.42 11.11
C ALA A 7 1.76 -5.21 9.63
N VAL A 8 1.27 -6.26 8.96
CA VAL A 8 0.77 -6.18 7.58
C VAL A 8 -0.75 -6.21 7.60
N VAL A 9 -1.39 -5.15 7.11
CA VAL A 9 -2.84 -4.99 7.08
C VAL A 9 -3.36 -5.27 5.68
N GLY A 10 -3.96 -6.44 5.50
CA GLY A 10 -4.34 -7.00 4.20
C GLY A 10 -3.32 -8.04 3.73
N TYR A 11 -3.81 -9.23 3.36
CA TYR A 11 -2.97 -10.37 2.97
C TYR A 11 -3.33 -10.87 1.55
N GLY A 12 -3.38 -9.93 0.61
CA GLY A 12 -3.38 -10.19 -0.83
C GLY A 12 -1.95 -10.28 -1.36
N ASN A 13 -1.76 -10.23 -2.67
CA ASN A 13 -0.42 -10.31 -3.29
C ASN A 13 0.56 -9.28 -2.70
N ILE A 14 0.13 -8.03 -2.53
CA ILE A 14 0.97 -6.98 -1.94
C ILE A 14 1.35 -7.31 -0.50
N GLY A 15 0.40 -7.82 0.31
CA GLY A 15 0.68 -8.21 1.69
C GLY A 15 1.68 -9.36 1.80
N GLN A 16 1.62 -10.33 0.89
CA GLN A 16 2.58 -11.43 0.83
C GLN A 16 4.00 -10.91 0.51
N TYR A 17 4.14 -10.06 -0.52
CA TYR A 17 5.43 -9.44 -0.83
C TYR A 17 5.93 -8.51 0.28
N ALA A 18 5.02 -7.85 1.01
CA ALA A 18 5.41 -7.06 2.17
C ALA A 18 5.99 -7.92 3.30
N ILE A 19 5.45 -9.11 3.54
CA ILE A 19 6.01 -10.08 4.48
C ILE A 19 7.41 -10.51 4.04
N GLU A 20 7.59 -10.93 2.78
CA GLU A 20 8.90 -11.31 2.24
C GLU A 20 9.94 -10.19 2.39
N ALA A 21 9.54 -8.95 2.12
CA ALA A 21 10.41 -7.79 2.27
C ALA A 21 10.81 -7.53 3.74
N LEU A 22 9.87 -7.68 4.67
CA LEU A 22 10.12 -7.53 6.11
C LEU A 22 11.02 -8.66 6.64
N GLU A 23 10.87 -9.89 6.16
CA GLU A 23 11.74 -11.03 6.50
C GLU A 23 13.19 -10.79 6.07
N ALA A 24 13.38 -10.16 4.93
CA ALA A 24 14.70 -9.80 4.41
C ALA A 24 15.35 -8.61 5.15
N ALA A 25 14.58 -7.83 5.89
CA ALA A 25 15.05 -6.63 6.58
C ALA A 25 15.43 -6.93 8.04
N ALA A 26 16.74 -6.86 8.34
CA ALA A 26 17.28 -7.27 9.63
C ALA A 26 16.82 -6.40 10.84
N ASP A 27 16.36 -5.20 10.58
CA ASP A 27 15.90 -4.20 11.55
C ASP A 27 14.41 -4.27 11.86
N PHE A 28 13.67 -5.16 11.17
CA PHE A 28 12.25 -5.38 11.39
C PHE A 28 11.96 -6.71 12.11
N GLU A 29 10.82 -6.73 12.79
CA GLU A 29 10.18 -7.92 13.36
C GLU A 29 8.71 -7.89 12.95
N ILE A 30 8.22 -8.99 12.37
CA ILE A 30 6.83 -9.10 11.97
C ILE A 30 5.97 -9.38 13.19
N ALA A 31 5.11 -8.42 13.56
CA ALA A 31 4.17 -8.58 14.66
C ALA A 31 3.01 -9.52 14.31
N GLY A 32 2.58 -9.49 13.06
CA GLY A 32 1.51 -10.33 12.53
C GLY A 32 0.81 -9.72 11.32
N ILE A 33 -0.26 -10.39 10.91
CA ILE A 33 -1.08 -10.08 9.75
C ILE A 33 -2.48 -9.74 10.21
N VAL A 34 -3.05 -8.64 9.70
CA VAL A 34 -4.42 -8.25 9.99
C VAL A 34 -5.29 -8.51 8.76
N ARG A 35 -6.33 -9.32 8.93
CA ARG A 35 -7.33 -9.63 7.87
C ARG A 35 -8.73 -9.48 8.43
N ARG A 36 -9.62 -8.88 7.63
CA ARG A 36 -11.03 -8.68 8.00
C ARG A 36 -11.74 -9.99 8.42
N ASN A 37 -11.45 -11.09 7.74
CA ASN A 37 -12.02 -12.41 8.00
C ASN A 37 -10.87 -13.44 8.05
N PRO A 38 -10.21 -13.62 9.20
CA PRO A 38 -9.27 -14.73 9.37
C PRO A 38 -10.00 -16.06 9.10
N SER A 39 -9.34 -16.97 8.41
CA SER A 39 -9.92 -18.27 8.05
C SER A 39 -9.11 -19.41 8.68
N ALA A 40 -9.68 -20.62 8.70
CA ALA A 40 -8.96 -21.80 9.17
C ALA A 40 -7.67 -22.07 8.35
N ALA A 41 -7.61 -21.63 7.09
CA ALA A 41 -6.40 -21.74 6.27
C ALA A 41 -5.27 -20.80 6.74
N ASP A 42 -5.56 -19.81 7.58
CA ASP A 42 -4.56 -18.89 8.13
C ASP A 42 -3.82 -19.50 9.34
N THR A 43 -4.28 -20.65 9.86
CA THR A 43 -3.62 -21.37 10.97
C THR A 43 -2.24 -21.93 10.58
N ASP A 44 -1.97 -22.10 9.30
CA ASP A 44 -0.66 -22.53 8.78
C ASP A 44 0.33 -21.38 8.58
N SER A 45 -0.09 -20.14 8.86
CA SER A 45 0.80 -18.99 8.80
C SER A 45 1.83 -19.04 9.93
N VAL A 46 3.09 -18.73 9.60
CA VAL A 46 4.19 -18.60 10.57
C VAL A 46 3.94 -17.44 11.53
N TYR A 47 3.15 -16.44 11.10
CA TYR A 47 2.84 -15.24 11.86
C TYR A 47 1.39 -15.25 12.35
N PRO A 48 1.10 -14.64 13.52
CA PRO A 48 -0.27 -14.48 13.98
C PRO A 48 -1.14 -13.79 12.93
N VAL A 49 -2.31 -14.35 12.64
CA VAL A 49 -3.31 -13.74 11.77
C VAL A 49 -4.54 -13.39 12.61
N VAL A 50 -4.85 -12.10 12.67
CA VAL A 50 -5.88 -11.55 13.55
C VAL A 50 -6.88 -10.70 12.77
N ALA A 51 -8.05 -10.45 13.38
CA ALA A 51 -9.05 -9.55 12.81
C ALA A 51 -8.79 -8.08 13.17
N ASP A 52 -8.17 -7.84 14.31
CA ASP A 52 -7.91 -6.50 14.86
C ASP A 52 -6.42 -6.36 15.21
N ILE A 53 -5.81 -5.24 14.80
CA ILE A 53 -4.39 -4.95 15.05
C ILE A 53 -4.06 -4.92 16.55
N ARG A 54 -5.03 -4.59 17.39
CA ARG A 54 -4.87 -4.54 18.86
C ARG A 54 -4.54 -5.89 19.47
N GLU A 55 -4.92 -6.99 18.81
CA GLU A 55 -4.62 -8.36 19.23
C GLU A 55 -3.13 -8.72 19.08
N LEU A 56 -2.37 -7.96 18.28
CA LEU A 56 -0.93 -8.16 18.06
C LEU A 56 -0.05 -7.57 19.18
N GLY A 57 -0.66 -6.92 20.17
CA GLY A 57 0.06 -6.21 21.22
C GLY A 57 0.75 -4.97 20.69
N LYS A 58 2.04 -4.78 21.04
CA LYS A 58 2.77 -3.60 20.57
C LYS A 58 3.11 -3.71 19.10
N VAL A 59 2.65 -2.74 18.31
CA VAL A 59 3.01 -2.52 16.90
C VAL A 59 3.59 -1.12 16.76
N ASP A 60 4.75 -0.98 16.10
CA ASP A 60 5.38 0.31 15.87
C ASP A 60 4.94 0.91 14.52
N VAL A 61 4.66 0.06 13.51
CA VAL A 61 4.21 0.48 12.18
C VAL A 61 3.30 -0.55 11.53
N ALA A 62 2.30 -0.08 10.79
CA ALA A 62 1.40 -0.90 9.98
C ALA A 62 1.60 -0.62 8.49
N LEU A 63 1.90 -1.65 7.69
CA LEU A 63 1.93 -1.60 6.24
C LEU A 63 0.52 -1.89 5.73
N LEU A 64 -0.12 -0.89 5.11
CA LEU A 64 -1.50 -0.97 4.66
C LEU A 64 -1.56 -1.54 3.23
N CYS A 65 -1.67 -2.85 3.12
CA CYS A 65 -1.79 -3.61 1.88
C CYS A 65 -3.26 -3.88 1.50
N SER A 66 -4.15 -2.99 1.92
CA SER A 66 -5.58 -3.02 1.64
C SER A 66 -5.92 -2.34 0.30
N PRO A 67 -7.09 -2.60 -0.29
CA PRO A 67 -7.53 -1.88 -1.48
C PRO A 67 -7.51 -0.37 -1.26
N THR A 68 -7.09 0.40 -2.28
CA THR A 68 -6.85 1.84 -2.20
C THR A 68 -8.03 2.62 -1.61
N ARG A 69 -9.27 2.25 -1.97
CA ARG A 69 -10.50 2.88 -1.45
C ARG A 69 -10.74 2.68 0.05
N ALA A 70 -10.09 1.69 0.66
CA ALA A 70 -10.20 1.43 2.10
C ALA A 70 -9.14 2.19 2.91
N ILE A 71 -8.08 2.69 2.28
CA ILE A 71 -6.91 3.25 2.95
C ILE A 71 -7.29 4.41 3.88
N ARG A 72 -8.13 5.34 3.44
CA ARG A 72 -8.55 6.48 4.28
C ARG A 72 -9.11 6.03 5.64
N ALA A 73 -10.03 5.07 5.64
CA ALA A 73 -10.67 4.59 6.85
C ALA A 73 -9.68 3.78 7.72
N VAL A 74 -8.99 2.82 7.10
CA VAL A 74 -8.04 1.94 7.79
C VAL A 74 -6.88 2.72 8.40
N ALA A 75 -6.30 3.67 7.66
CA ALA A 75 -5.24 4.53 8.16
C ALA A 75 -5.71 5.39 9.34
N SER A 76 -6.93 5.97 9.24
CA SER A 76 -7.49 6.79 10.34
C SER A 76 -7.64 5.99 11.63
N GLU A 77 -8.16 4.77 11.55
CA GLU A 77 -8.34 3.89 12.70
C GLU A 77 -6.99 3.52 13.36
N ILE A 78 -5.99 3.19 12.56
CA ILE A 78 -4.68 2.74 13.05
C ILE A 78 -3.87 3.92 13.62
N LEU A 79 -3.88 5.08 12.95
CA LEU A 79 -3.24 6.29 13.45
C LEU A 79 -3.84 6.77 14.77
N ALA A 80 -5.17 6.63 14.95
CA ALA A 80 -5.82 6.95 16.21
C ALA A 80 -5.37 6.07 17.39
N LEU A 81 -4.77 4.90 17.11
CA LEU A 81 -4.12 4.02 18.10
C LEU A 81 -2.67 4.41 18.41
N GLY A 82 -2.14 5.47 17.78
CA GLY A 82 -0.73 5.87 17.91
C GLY A 82 0.25 4.97 17.15
N ILE A 83 -0.22 4.26 16.13
CA ILE A 83 0.60 3.36 15.30
C ILE A 83 0.92 4.07 13.98
N ASN A 84 2.21 4.11 13.60
CA ASN A 84 2.62 4.64 12.30
C ASN A 84 2.03 3.83 11.14
N THR A 85 1.74 4.49 10.02
CA THR A 85 1.22 3.80 8.83
C THR A 85 2.05 4.08 7.59
N VAL A 86 2.14 3.08 6.71
CA VAL A 86 2.69 3.20 5.36
C VAL A 86 1.67 2.59 4.40
N ASP A 87 1.29 3.32 3.36
CA ASP A 87 0.36 2.84 2.34
C ASP A 87 0.84 3.10 0.91
N SER A 88 0.19 2.45 -0.04
CA SER A 88 0.40 2.64 -1.48
C SER A 88 -0.82 3.25 -2.17
N PHE A 89 -1.50 4.21 -1.52
CA PHE A 89 -2.65 4.89 -2.08
C PHE A 89 -2.34 5.51 -3.45
N ASP A 90 -3.16 5.21 -4.46
CA ASP A 90 -2.87 5.48 -5.86
C ASP A 90 -3.92 6.35 -6.59
N VAL A 91 -4.90 6.90 -5.86
CA VAL A 91 -5.84 7.84 -6.46
C VAL A 91 -5.21 9.24 -6.51
N HIS A 92 -4.47 9.53 -7.58
CA HIS A 92 -3.63 10.74 -7.73
C HIS A 92 -4.36 12.04 -7.40
N SER A 93 -5.60 12.18 -7.84
CA SER A 93 -6.42 13.40 -7.59
C SER A 93 -6.81 13.58 -6.11
N GLU A 94 -6.71 12.54 -5.28
CA GLU A 94 -7.15 12.56 -3.89
C GLU A 94 -5.98 12.54 -2.88
N ILE A 95 -4.73 12.48 -3.33
CA ILE A 95 -3.55 12.39 -2.44
C ILE A 95 -3.48 13.57 -1.46
N VAL A 96 -3.69 14.79 -1.96
CA VAL A 96 -3.66 15.99 -1.10
C VAL A 96 -4.78 15.95 -0.06
N ALA A 97 -5.99 15.60 -0.48
CA ALA A 97 -7.14 15.49 0.42
C ALA A 97 -6.96 14.36 1.44
N LEU A 98 -6.31 13.25 1.07
CA LEU A 98 -5.95 12.19 2.00
C LEU A 98 -4.95 12.68 3.04
N LYS A 99 -3.89 13.38 2.62
CA LYS A 99 -2.90 13.99 3.51
C LYS A 99 -3.56 14.94 4.52
N GLU A 100 -4.39 15.87 4.04
CA GLU A 100 -5.08 16.83 4.88
C GLU A 100 -6.02 16.14 5.90
N HIS A 101 -6.63 15.04 5.51
CA HIS A 101 -7.47 14.24 6.38
C HIS A 101 -6.68 13.49 7.46
N LEU A 102 -5.55 12.88 7.11
CA LEU A 102 -4.77 12.04 8.04
C LEU A 102 -3.84 12.86 8.96
N ASP A 103 -3.37 14.04 8.54
CA ASP A 103 -2.41 14.85 9.30
C ASP A 103 -2.89 15.17 10.73
N PRO A 104 -4.12 15.66 10.97
CA PRO A 104 -4.58 15.92 12.34
C PRO A 104 -4.72 14.66 13.18
N ILE A 105 -5.06 13.51 12.59
CA ILE A 105 -5.18 12.24 13.29
C ILE A 105 -3.80 11.73 13.69
N ALA A 106 -2.84 11.76 12.78
CA ALA A 106 -1.47 11.36 13.05
C ALA A 106 -0.83 12.23 14.15
N ARG A 107 -1.06 13.56 14.12
CA ARG A 107 -0.59 14.48 15.16
C ARG A 107 -1.22 14.16 16.52
N ALA A 108 -2.51 13.91 16.56
CA ALA A 108 -3.20 13.56 17.80
C ALA A 108 -2.73 12.21 18.38
N GLY A 109 -2.38 11.25 17.51
CA GLY A 109 -1.83 9.95 17.88
C GLY A 109 -0.31 9.96 18.13
N GLU A 110 0.37 11.11 18.00
CA GLU A 110 1.83 11.23 18.08
C GLU A 110 2.58 10.24 17.16
N CYS A 111 2.04 10.01 15.96
CA CYS A 111 2.56 9.07 14.98
C CYS A 111 2.64 9.69 13.57
N THR A 112 3.16 8.92 12.63
CA THR A 112 3.43 9.36 11.26
C THR A 112 2.66 8.51 10.26
N ALA A 113 2.04 9.16 9.27
CA ALA A 113 1.50 8.51 8.08
C ALA A 113 2.43 8.77 6.88
N ILE A 114 2.93 7.70 6.26
CA ILE A 114 3.60 7.76 4.96
C ILE A 114 2.59 7.28 3.93
N ILE A 115 2.11 8.20 3.11
CA ILE A 115 1.08 7.92 2.11
C ILE A 115 1.70 7.76 0.72
N SER A 116 1.04 7.00 -0.15
CA SER A 116 1.43 6.87 -1.56
C SER A 116 2.87 6.37 -1.76
N ALA A 117 3.32 5.45 -0.91
CA ALA A 117 4.65 4.85 -0.95
C ALA A 117 4.68 3.56 -1.80
N GLY A 118 3.94 3.52 -2.90
CA GLY A 118 3.90 2.41 -3.83
C GLY A 118 4.90 2.55 -4.97
N TRP A 119 4.48 2.16 -6.16
CA TRP A 119 5.25 2.33 -7.39
C TRP A 119 4.97 3.69 -8.04
N ASP A 120 3.74 3.96 -8.43
CA ASP A 120 3.28 5.24 -9.00
C ASP A 120 1.86 5.56 -8.47
N PRO A 121 1.76 6.47 -7.51
CA PRO A 121 2.83 7.28 -6.90
C PRO A 121 3.74 6.49 -5.97
N GLY A 122 5.03 6.86 -5.94
CA GLY A 122 6.06 6.23 -5.12
C GLY A 122 7.41 6.18 -5.79
N SER A 123 8.00 5.00 -5.92
CA SER A 123 9.38 4.80 -6.43
C SER A 123 9.56 5.34 -7.86
N ASP A 124 8.61 5.08 -8.75
CA ASP A 124 8.68 5.56 -10.14
C ASP A 124 8.62 7.10 -10.19
N SER A 125 7.79 7.73 -9.37
CA SER A 125 7.69 9.19 -9.27
C SER A 125 9.02 9.81 -8.85
N ILE A 126 9.74 9.20 -7.91
CA ILE A 126 11.06 9.64 -7.45
C ILE A 126 12.07 9.50 -8.59
N ILE A 127 12.11 8.34 -9.25
CA ILE A 127 13.01 8.08 -10.38
C ILE A 127 12.77 9.09 -11.50
N ARG A 128 11.52 9.34 -11.89
CA ARG A 128 11.17 10.34 -12.92
C ARG A 128 11.63 11.75 -12.54
N THR A 129 11.49 12.12 -11.27
CA THR A 129 11.94 13.44 -10.79
C THR A 129 13.46 13.57 -10.87
N LEU A 130 14.20 12.54 -10.51
CA LEU A 130 15.67 12.52 -10.63
C LEU A 130 16.09 12.59 -12.10
N MET A 131 15.46 11.83 -12.99
CA MET A 131 15.73 11.87 -14.43
C MET A 131 15.45 13.26 -15.03
N GLN A 132 14.37 13.92 -14.61
CA GLN A 132 14.05 15.27 -15.03
C GLN A 132 15.09 16.30 -14.54
N ALA A 133 15.61 16.14 -13.33
CA ALA A 133 16.68 16.98 -12.82
C ALA A 133 17.99 16.81 -13.61
N MET A 134 18.31 15.56 -14.02
CA MET A 134 19.50 15.25 -14.80
C MET A 134 19.38 15.68 -16.27
N ALA A 135 18.20 15.61 -16.85
CA ALA A 135 17.92 15.95 -18.25
C ALA A 135 16.64 16.80 -18.37
N PRO A 136 16.68 18.11 -18.00
CA PRO A 136 15.47 18.95 -17.91
C PRO A 136 14.69 19.12 -19.21
N LYS A 137 15.35 18.91 -20.34
CA LYS A 137 14.75 18.95 -21.70
C LYS A 137 14.51 17.57 -22.30
N GLY A 138 14.79 16.53 -21.53
CA GLY A 138 14.58 15.14 -21.93
C GLY A 138 13.12 14.73 -21.79
N LEU A 139 12.77 13.65 -22.48
CA LEU A 139 11.51 12.95 -22.27
C LEU A 139 11.77 11.74 -21.37
N THR A 140 10.98 11.61 -20.32
CA THR A 140 10.97 10.38 -19.52
C THR A 140 10.06 9.35 -20.20
N TYR A 141 10.60 8.19 -20.47
CA TYR A 141 9.89 7.09 -21.09
C TYR A 141 9.91 5.89 -20.16
N THR A 142 8.73 5.44 -19.76
CA THR A 142 8.58 4.22 -18.94
C THR A 142 7.86 3.17 -19.76
N ASN A 143 8.49 2.01 -19.95
CA ASN A 143 7.90 0.89 -20.66
C ASN A 143 7.59 -0.24 -19.67
N PHE A 144 6.32 -0.36 -19.33
CA PHE A 144 5.79 -1.52 -18.62
C PHE A 144 5.40 -2.57 -19.69
N GLY A 145 5.90 -3.78 -19.59
CA GLY A 145 5.45 -4.86 -20.47
C GLY A 145 3.94 -5.10 -20.38
N PRO A 146 3.39 -5.99 -21.22
CA PRO A 146 1.99 -6.37 -21.14
C PRO A 146 1.67 -6.88 -19.73
N GLY A 147 0.57 -6.42 -19.16
CA GLY A 147 0.18 -6.83 -17.82
C GLY A 147 -1.20 -6.37 -17.42
N MET A 148 -1.71 -7.00 -16.37
CA MET A 148 -3.00 -6.65 -15.80
C MET A 148 -2.89 -5.39 -14.95
N SER A 149 -3.72 -4.39 -15.26
CA SER A 149 -3.89 -3.22 -14.40
C SER A 149 -4.92 -3.53 -13.30
N MET A 150 -4.43 -3.75 -12.08
CA MET A 150 -5.29 -4.11 -10.94
C MET A 150 -6.24 -2.98 -10.57
N GLY A 151 -5.77 -1.74 -10.47
CA GLY A 151 -6.58 -0.57 -10.13
C GLY A 151 -7.70 -0.33 -11.13
N HIS A 152 -7.40 -0.36 -12.43
CA HIS A 152 -8.39 -0.20 -13.50
C HIS A 152 -9.38 -1.39 -13.53
N SER A 153 -8.91 -2.62 -13.30
CA SER A 153 -9.79 -3.79 -13.22
C SER A 153 -10.79 -3.66 -12.08
N VAL A 154 -10.34 -3.21 -10.89
CA VAL A 154 -11.22 -2.96 -9.73
C VAL A 154 -12.20 -1.83 -10.02
N ALA A 155 -11.76 -0.74 -10.64
CA ALA A 155 -12.62 0.37 -11.01
C ALA A 155 -13.71 -0.05 -12.00
N ALA A 156 -13.35 -0.83 -13.03
CA ALA A 156 -14.30 -1.34 -14.01
C ALA A 156 -15.32 -2.31 -13.37
N LYS A 157 -14.91 -3.19 -12.47
CA LYS A 157 -15.81 -4.08 -11.72
C LYS A 157 -16.79 -3.34 -10.81
N ALA A 158 -16.45 -2.14 -10.35
CA ALA A 158 -17.29 -1.35 -9.47
C ALA A 158 -18.45 -0.62 -10.20
N ILE A 159 -18.49 -0.67 -11.53
CA ILE A 159 -19.56 -0.05 -12.32
C ILE A 159 -20.85 -0.87 -12.14
N PRO A 160 -21.99 -0.24 -11.80
CA PRO A 160 -23.27 -0.95 -11.68
C PRO A 160 -23.62 -1.73 -12.94
N GLY A 161 -23.97 -3.01 -12.78
CA GLY A 161 -24.31 -3.90 -13.89
C GLY A 161 -23.13 -4.67 -14.48
N VAL A 162 -21.88 -4.37 -14.08
CA VAL A 162 -20.71 -5.13 -14.48
C VAL A 162 -20.50 -6.31 -13.51
N LYS A 163 -20.59 -7.52 -14.04
CA LYS A 163 -20.39 -8.76 -13.24
C LYS A 163 -18.91 -9.03 -12.97
N ASP A 164 -18.07 -8.84 -13.98
CA ASP A 164 -16.62 -8.97 -13.90
C ASP A 164 -15.93 -8.13 -14.98
N ALA A 165 -14.69 -7.72 -14.74
CA ALA A 165 -13.90 -6.91 -15.66
C ALA A 165 -12.40 -7.14 -15.45
N LEU A 166 -11.65 -7.02 -16.53
CA LEU A 166 -10.20 -7.08 -16.56
C LEU A 166 -9.69 -5.94 -17.46
N SER A 167 -8.77 -5.15 -16.92
CA SER A 167 -8.02 -4.16 -17.70
C SER A 167 -6.62 -4.68 -17.97
N MET A 168 -6.25 -4.72 -19.24
CA MET A 168 -4.91 -5.12 -19.69
C MET A 168 -4.17 -3.93 -20.28
N THR A 169 -2.95 -3.71 -19.85
CA THR A 169 -2.03 -2.77 -20.50
C THR A 169 -1.35 -3.47 -21.66
N ILE A 170 -1.50 -2.93 -22.85
CA ILE A 170 -0.86 -3.45 -24.07
C ILE A 170 -0.01 -2.34 -24.66
N PRO A 171 1.32 -2.36 -24.47
CA PRO A 171 2.21 -1.35 -25.02
C PRO A 171 2.16 -1.36 -26.55
N LEU A 172 2.04 -0.19 -27.16
CA LEU A 172 2.01 -0.03 -28.62
C LEU A 172 3.40 0.09 -29.27
N GLY A 173 4.46 -0.06 -28.50
CA GLY A 173 5.84 0.05 -28.99
C GLY A 173 6.31 1.49 -29.26
N THR A 174 5.44 2.48 -29.13
CA THR A 174 5.72 3.91 -29.36
C THR A 174 5.76 4.72 -28.08
N GLY A 175 5.67 4.06 -26.91
CA GLY A 175 5.54 4.71 -25.61
C GLY A 175 4.11 5.19 -25.29
N VAL A 176 3.17 4.87 -26.16
CA VAL A 176 1.72 5.12 -25.94
C VAL A 176 1.04 3.79 -25.67
N HIS A 177 0.13 3.78 -24.73
CA HIS A 177 -0.68 2.61 -24.33
C HIS A 177 -2.06 3.04 -23.82
#